data_71b7cabad2219d8f67c8095f0c0d9ec4
#
_entry.id   71b7cabad2219d8f67c8095f0c0d9ec4
#
_cell.length_a   1.000
_cell.length_b   1.000
_cell.length_c   1.000
_cell.angle_alpha   90.00
_cell.angle_beta   90.00
_cell.angle_gamma   90.00
#
_symmetry.space_group_name_H-M   'P 1'
#
loop_
_entity.id
_entity.type
_entity.pdbx_description
1 polymer ?
#
loop_
_entity_poly.entity_id
_entity_poly.type
_entity_poly.pdbx_seq_one_letter_code
_entity_poly.pdbx_strand_id
1 'polypeptide(L)'
;MRSPERLSVLVVDDHDVVHWGIRLMLTQQPWVDRCLSAHSGAEAIELAVRYRPHVALVALFIGEESGAEVCEQLREAEPMTRVLLFSGAGEISPPAARAAGASGFAYKDWPARKIAGAVRLVGMGKTVFDAHASPPALGLSDRERDVLNLMASGATNPEIAETLHLSKHTVKEHTSAVYRKLGVRNRTEAVQRGQRLGLLA
;
A
#
# COMPACT_ATOMS: atom_id res chain seq x y z
N MET A 1 -5.01 -2.90 -29.99
CA MET A 1 -4.29 -4.00 -29.36
C MET A 1 -5.30 -4.97 -28.76
N ARG A 2 -5.26 -6.27 -29.10
CA ARG A 2 -6.09 -7.28 -28.44
C ARG A 2 -5.61 -7.45 -27.00
N SER A 3 -6.52 -7.46 -26.04
CA SER A 3 -6.20 -7.81 -24.66
C SER A 3 -5.61 -9.24 -24.64
N PRO A 4 -4.54 -9.51 -23.88
CA PRO A 4 -4.00 -10.87 -23.81
C PRO A 4 -5.04 -11.83 -23.24
N GLU A 5 -5.15 -13.02 -23.83
CA GLU A 5 -6.07 -14.04 -23.34
C GLU A 5 -5.70 -14.51 -21.94
N ARG A 6 -4.41 -14.48 -21.59
CA ARG A 6 -3.88 -14.84 -20.26
C ARG A 6 -2.85 -13.80 -19.80
N LEU A 7 -2.82 -13.53 -18.51
CA LEU A 7 -1.97 -12.53 -17.89
C LEU A 7 -0.79 -13.17 -17.15
N SER A 8 0.39 -12.62 -17.34
CA SER A 8 1.55 -12.83 -16.47
C SER A 8 1.57 -11.74 -15.39
N VAL A 9 1.65 -12.14 -14.14
CA VAL A 9 1.59 -11.27 -12.97
C VAL A 9 2.91 -11.34 -12.20
N LEU A 10 3.42 -10.20 -11.77
CA LEU A 10 4.54 -10.07 -10.83
C LEU A 10 3.99 -9.60 -9.49
N VAL A 11 4.34 -10.28 -8.41
CA VAL A 11 4.02 -9.87 -7.03
C VAL A 11 5.29 -9.38 -6.37
N VAL A 12 5.24 -8.19 -5.78
CA VAL A 12 6.38 -7.54 -5.12
C VAL A 12 6.00 -7.22 -3.68
N ASP A 13 6.57 -7.93 -2.73
CA ASP A 13 6.31 -7.79 -1.29
C ASP A 13 7.47 -8.43 -0.52
N ASP A 14 7.81 -7.94 0.65
CA ASP A 14 8.88 -8.50 1.50
C ASP A 14 8.40 -9.67 2.39
N HIS A 15 7.11 -10.02 2.35
CA HIS A 15 6.50 -11.06 3.19
C HIS A 15 6.14 -12.32 2.40
N ASP A 16 6.74 -13.45 2.71
CA ASP A 16 6.45 -14.75 2.09
C ASP A 16 4.98 -15.15 2.14
N VAL A 17 4.31 -14.85 3.26
CA VAL A 17 2.89 -15.18 3.46
C VAL A 17 2.00 -14.47 2.45
N VAL A 18 2.37 -13.26 2.02
CA VAL A 18 1.66 -12.51 1.00
C VAL A 18 1.85 -13.16 -0.36
N HIS A 19 3.10 -13.54 -0.69
CA HIS A 19 3.39 -14.26 -1.93
C HIS A 19 2.58 -15.56 -2.02
N TRP A 20 2.56 -16.34 -0.95
CA TRP A 20 1.79 -17.59 -0.90
C TRP A 20 0.29 -17.36 -1.11
N GLY A 21 -0.30 -16.42 -0.38
CA GLY A 21 -1.72 -16.12 -0.47
C GLY A 21 -2.12 -15.61 -1.85
N ILE A 22 -1.39 -14.62 -2.37
CA ILE A 22 -1.65 -14.02 -3.69
C ILE A 22 -1.43 -15.04 -4.80
N ARG A 23 -0.34 -15.81 -4.75
CA ARG A 23 -0.05 -16.84 -5.73
C ARG A 23 -1.14 -17.92 -5.76
N LEU A 24 -1.56 -18.44 -4.60
CA LEU A 24 -2.63 -19.43 -4.51
C LEU A 24 -3.93 -18.88 -5.13
N MET A 25 -4.30 -17.65 -4.79
CA MET A 25 -5.49 -16.99 -5.32
C MET A 25 -5.43 -16.79 -6.84
N LEU A 26 -4.29 -16.30 -7.36
CA LEU A 26 -4.14 -15.94 -8.77
C LEU A 26 -3.99 -17.17 -9.67
N THR A 27 -3.27 -18.21 -9.24
CA THR A 27 -3.09 -19.43 -10.04
C THR A 27 -4.36 -20.24 -10.23
N GLN A 28 -5.37 -20.01 -9.39
CA GLN A 28 -6.70 -20.59 -9.57
C GLN A 28 -7.54 -19.87 -10.66
N GLN A 29 -7.06 -18.73 -11.15
CA GLN A 29 -7.79 -17.96 -12.15
C GLN A 29 -7.46 -18.44 -13.57
N PRO A 30 -8.44 -18.78 -14.41
CA PRO A 30 -8.20 -19.31 -15.76
C PRO A 30 -7.51 -18.30 -16.69
N TRP A 31 -7.53 -17.01 -16.35
CA TRP A 31 -6.92 -15.92 -17.09
C TRP A 31 -5.48 -15.61 -16.64
N VAL A 32 -4.93 -16.31 -15.63
CA VAL A 32 -3.53 -16.19 -15.22
C VAL A 32 -2.70 -17.28 -15.89
N ASP A 33 -1.63 -16.85 -16.57
CA ASP A 33 -0.64 -17.73 -17.17
C ASP A 33 0.50 -18.03 -16.21
N ARG A 34 1.02 -16.97 -15.60
CA ARG A 34 2.21 -17.02 -14.74
C ARG A 34 2.10 -16.04 -13.58
N CYS A 35 2.60 -16.44 -12.41
CA CYS A 35 2.77 -15.59 -11.25
C CYS A 35 4.23 -15.64 -10.80
N LEU A 36 4.92 -14.50 -10.90
CA LEU A 36 6.30 -14.28 -10.48
C LEU A 36 6.29 -13.63 -9.10
N SER A 37 7.35 -13.83 -8.32
CA SER A 37 7.54 -13.24 -6.99
C SER A 37 8.86 -12.49 -6.93
N ALA A 38 8.86 -11.30 -6.34
CA ALA A 38 10.02 -10.49 -6.01
C ALA A 38 9.92 -9.99 -4.57
N HIS A 39 11.01 -10.02 -3.82
CA HIS A 39 11.05 -9.62 -2.41
C HIS A 39 11.67 -8.23 -2.20
N SER A 40 12.11 -7.58 -3.29
CA SER A 40 12.66 -6.23 -3.29
C SER A 40 12.35 -5.50 -4.59
N GLY A 41 12.54 -4.17 -4.61
CA GLY A 41 12.40 -3.37 -5.82
C GLY A 41 13.42 -3.78 -6.90
N ALA A 42 14.67 -4.04 -6.51
CA ALA A 42 15.72 -4.45 -7.44
C ALA A 42 15.36 -5.78 -8.14
N GLU A 43 14.91 -6.78 -7.40
CA GLU A 43 14.46 -8.06 -7.95
C GLU A 43 13.23 -7.88 -8.85
N ALA A 44 12.31 -6.99 -8.47
CA ALA A 44 11.12 -6.69 -9.26
C ALA A 44 11.48 -6.12 -10.63
N ILE A 45 12.44 -5.21 -10.71
CA ILE A 45 12.91 -4.62 -11.95
C ILE A 45 13.59 -5.67 -12.83
N GLU A 46 14.47 -6.50 -12.26
CA GLU A 46 15.14 -7.58 -13.01
C GLU A 46 14.10 -8.54 -13.64
N LEU A 47 13.13 -8.98 -12.85
CA LEU A 47 12.08 -9.88 -13.31
C LEU A 47 11.15 -9.21 -14.33
N ALA A 48 10.87 -7.92 -14.18
CA ALA A 48 10.04 -7.17 -15.12
C ALA A 48 10.71 -7.07 -16.49
N VAL A 49 11.98 -6.70 -16.55
CA VAL A 49 12.75 -6.61 -17.80
C VAL A 49 12.87 -7.99 -18.48
N ARG A 50 13.14 -9.03 -17.69
CA ARG A 50 13.34 -10.39 -18.20
C ARG A 50 12.07 -11.06 -18.70
N TYR A 51 10.96 -10.91 -17.97
CA TYR A 51 9.72 -11.68 -18.21
C TYR A 51 8.56 -10.85 -18.73
N ARG A 52 8.68 -9.52 -18.72
CA ARG A 52 7.68 -8.55 -19.20
C ARG A 52 6.26 -8.88 -18.74
N PRO A 53 6.00 -8.92 -17.42
CA PRO A 53 4.68 -9.21 -16.90
C PRO A 53 3.68 -8.15 -17.35
N HIS A 54 2.43 -8.54 -17.55
CA HIS A 54 1.36 -7.61 -17.94
C HIS A 54 0.96 -6.67 -16.79
N VAL A 55 1.11 -7.16 -15.54
CA VAL A 55 0.78 -6.41 -14.34
C VAL A 55 1.72 -6.77 -13.20
N ALA A 56 2.19 -5.76 -12.49
CA ALA A 56 2.91 -5.90 -11.22
C ALA A 56 1.99 -5.47 -10.07
N LEU A 57 1.79 -6.35 -9.10
CA LEU A 57 1.14 -6.06 -7.83
C LEU A 57 2.22 -5.71 -6.82
N VAL A 58 2.37 -4.43 -6.49
CA VAL A 58 3.50 -3.90 -5.72
C VAL A 58 3.02 -3.43 -4.35
N ALA A 59 3.59 -4.00 -3.29
CA ALA A 59 3.31 -3.53 -1.93
C ALA A 59 3.71 -2.06 -1.78
N LEU A 60 2.90 -1.28 -1.06
CA LEU A 60 3.19 0.15 -0.84
C LEU A 60 4.48 0.36 -0.02
N PHE A 61 4.84 -0.63 0.80
CA PHE A 61 6.11 -0.70 1.53
C PHE A 61 6.70 -2.09 1.35
N ILE A 62 7.97 -2.17 0.97
CA ILE A 62 8.75 -3.39 0.77
C ILE A 62 9.98 -3.25 1.67
N GLY A 63 9.90 -3.77 2.90
CA GLY A 63 10.87 -3.43 3.92
C GLY A 63 10.92 -1.92 4.16
N GLU A 64 12.06 -1.30 3.85
CA GLU A 64 12.23 0.15 3.93
C GLU A 64 12.01 0.88 2.60
N GLU A 65 11.85 0.15 1.50
CA GLU A 65 11.64 0.72 0.17
C GLU A 65 10.19 1.23 -0.01
N SER A 66 10.05 2.35 -0.72
CA SER A 66 8.74 2.88 -1.12
C SER A 66 8.23 2.16 -2.36
N GLY A 67 7.07 1.52 -2.28
CA GLY A 67 6.42 0.91 -3.44
C GLY A 67 6.05 1.92 -4.54
N ALA A 68 5.89 3.22 -4.19
CA ALA A 68 5.70 4.27 -5.17
C ALA A 68 6.98 4.52 -5.99
N GLU A 69 8.15 4.54 -5.34
CA GLU A 69 9.45 4.66 -6.03
C GLU A 69 9.72 3.43 -6.89
N VAL A 70 9.43 2.23 -6.39
CA VAL A 70 9.53 0.98 -7.18
C VAL A 70 8.59 1.02 -8.38
N CYS A 71 7.39 1.62 -8.25
CA CYS A 71 6.46 1.81 -9.36
C CYS A 71 7.06 2.72 -10.46
N GLU A 72 7.69 3.83 -10.09
CA GLU A 72 8.37 4.75 -11.02
C GLU A 72 9.50 4.02 -11.76
N GLN A 73 10.35 3.30 -11.03
CA GLN A 73 11.47 2.53 -11.60
C GLN A 73 11.00 1.41 -12.53
N LEU A 74 9.93 0.69 -12.17
CA LEU A 74 9.32 -0.33 -13.02
C LEU A 74 8.79 0.26 -14.33
N ARG A 75 8.18 1.45 -14.27
CA ARG A 75 7.67 2.13 -15.44
C ARG A 75 8.76 2.62 -16.37
N GLU A 76 9.91 3.03 -15.82
CA GLU A 76 11.08 3.41 -16.61
C GLU A 76 11.73 2.19 -17.27
N ALA A 77 11.89 1.09 -16.53
CA ALA A 77 12.56 -0.11 -17.00
C ALA A 77 11.71 -0.95 -17.97
N GLU A 78 10.41 -1.07 -17.71
CA GLU A 78 9.47 -1.84 -18.54
C GLU A 78 8.09 -1.13 -18.62
N PRO A 79 7.96 -0.14 -19.51
CA PRO A 79 6.76 0.72 -19.62
C PRO A 79 5.46 -0.02 -19.93
N MET A 80 5.55 -1.26 -20.42
CA MET A 80 4.38 -2.07 -20.75
C MET A 80 3.79 -2.80 -19.52
N THR A 81 4.57 -2.95 -18.46
CA THR A 81 4.11 -3.51 -17.19
C THR A 81 3.27 -2.48 -16.43
N ARG A 82 1.99 -2.78 -16.22
CA ARG A 82 1.10 -1.90 -15.44
C ARG A 82 1.21 -2.21 -13.96
N VAL A 83 1.23 -1.17 -13.13
CA VAL A 83 1.40 -1.35 -11.68
C VAL A 83 0.07 -1.15 -10.96
N LEU A 84 -0.28 -2.12 -10.12
CA LEU A 84 -1.32 -2.03 -9.10
C LEU A 84 -0.63 -1.96 -7.74
N LEU A 85 -0.66 -0.79 -7.08
CA LEU A 85 -0.16 -0.67 -5.71
C LEU A 85 -1.07 -1.41 -4.73
N PHE A 86 -0.49 -1.98 -3.68
CA PHE A 86 -1.16 -2.91 -2.80
C PHE A 86 -0.74 -2.70 -1.35
N SER A 87 -1.67 -2.43 -0.44
CA SER A 87 -1.33 -2.11 0.95
C SER A 87 -2.17 -2.83 1.98
N GLY A 88 -1.54 -3.28 3.06
CA GLY A 88 -2.21 -3.80 4.27
C GLY A 88 -2.31 -2.76 5.38
N ALA A 89 -1.43 -1.76 5.36
CA ALA A 89 -1.46 -0.63 6.28
C ALA A 89 -0.84 0.57 5.60
N GLY A 90 -1.55 1.66 5.54
CA GLY A 90 -1.11 2.87 4.87
C GLY A 90 -1.83 3.12 3.56
N GLU A 91 -1.78 4.37 3.15
CA GLU A 91 -2.50 4.89 2.01
C GLU A 91 -1.58 5.73 1.15
N ILE A 92 -1.88 5.72 -0.11
CA ILE A 92 -1.37 6.70 -1.05
C ILE A 92 -2.59 7.36 -1.69
N SER A 93 -2.60 8.67 -1.78
CA SER A 93 -3.70 9.34 -2.45
C SER A 93 -3.78 8.94 -3.93
N PRO A 94 -4.97 8.82 -4.52
CA PRO A 94 -5.08 8.50 -5.94
C PRO A 94 -4.27 9.43 -6.85
N PRO A 95 -4.19 10.76 -6.61
CA PRO A 95 -3.29 11.63 -7.37
C PRO A 95 -1.80 11.24 -7.22
N ALA A 96 -1.33 10.96 -6.00
CA ALA A 96 0.07 10.56 -5.77
C ALA A 96 0.38 9.20 -6.40
N ALA A 97 -0.51 8.22 -6.28
CA ALA A 97 -0.36 6.93 -6.94
C ALA A 97 -0.29 7.05 -8.47
N ARG A 98 -1.12 7.92 -9.06
CA ARG A 98 -1.05 8.21 -10.51
C ARG A 98 0.23 8.94 -10.88
N ALA A 99 0.71 9.86 -10.06
CA ALA A 99 1.98 10.56 -10.30
C ALA A 99 3.15 9.57 -10.32
N ALA A 100 3.17 8.59 -9.41
CA ALA A 100 4.13 7.48 -9.43
C ALA A 100 3.94 6.52 -10.63
N GLY A 101 2.90 6.70 -11.43
CA GLY A 101 2.62 5.89 -12.62
C GLY A 101 1.80 4.63 -12.37
N ALA A 102 1.22 4.46 -11.19
CA ALA A 102 0.34 3.33 -10.91
C ALA A 102 -0.96 3.41 -11.72
N SER A 103 -1.43 2.27 -12.15
CA SER A 103 -2.73 2.10 -12.81
C SER A 103 -3.87 1.84 -11.82
N GLY A 104 -3.54 1.65 -10.54
CA GLY A 104 -4.55 1.42 -9.51
C GLY A 104 -3.96 1.23 -8.13
N PHE A 105 -4.89 1.09 -7.18
CA PHE A 105 -4.57 0.80 -5.79
C PHE A 105 -5.57 -0.23 -5.24
N ALA A 106 -5.08 -1.18 -4.44
CA ALA A 106 -5.87 -2.21 -3.79
C ALA A 106 -5.43 -2.38 -2.32
N TYR A 107 -6.34 -2.86 -1.47
CA TYR A 107 -6.02 -3.17 -0.08
C TYR A 107 -5.82 -4.69 0.13
N LYS A 108 -4.87 -5.06 1.00
CA LYS A 108 -4.58 -6.46 1.35
C LYS A 108 -5.75 -7.15 2.10
N ASP A 109 -6.62 -6.36 2.72
CA ASP A 109 -7.83 -6.83 3.42
C ASP A 109 -9.07 -6.98 2.51
N TRP A 110 -8.96 -6.62 1.23
CA TRP A 110 -10.05 -6.88 0.31
C TRP A 110 -10.30 -8.38 0.13
N PRO A 111 -11.57 -8.78 -0.10
CA PRO A 111 -11.86 -10.15 -0.48
C PRO A 111 -11.02 -10.59 -1.68
N ALA A 112 -10.50 -11.82 -1.64
CA ALA A 112 -9.61 -12.37 -2.67
C ALA A 112 -10.13 -12.16 -4.10
N ARG A 113 -11.45 -12.35 -4.33
CA ARG A 113 -12.09 -12.10 -5.63
C ARG A 113 -12.02 -10.63 -6.08
N LYS A 114 -12.03 -9.67 -5.14
CA LYS A 114 -11.92 -8.23 -5.46
C LYS A 114 -10.48 -7.91 -5.87
N ILE A 115 -9.49 -8.45 -5.18
CA ILE A 115 -8.07 -8.31 -5.52
C ILE A 115 -7.80 -8.92 -6.90
N ALA A 116 -8.26 -10.17 -7.15
CA ALA A 116 -8.11 -10.82 -8.45
C ALA A 116 -8.78 -10.00 -9.57
N GLY A 117 -9.97 -9.46 -9.32
CA GLY A 117 -10.66 -8.57 -10.25
C GLY A 117 -9.87 -7.30 -10.57
N ALA A 118 -9.28 -6.65 -9.56
CA ALA A 118 -8.44 -5.47 -9.75
C ALA A 118 -7.19 -5.78 -10.58
N VAL A 119 -6.48 -6.88 -10.26
CA VAL A 119 -5.32 -7.36 -11.04
C VAL A 119 -5.71 -7.59 -12.50
N ARG A 120 -6.85 -8.26 -12.75
CA ARG A 120 -7.33 -8.51 -14.11
C ARG A 120 -7.62 -7.22 -14.86
N LEU A 121 -8.35 -6.28 -14.24
CA LEU A 121 -8.70 -5.00 -14.86
C LEU A 121 -7.45 -4.20 -15.23
N VAL A 122 -6.49 -4.09 -14.31
CA VAL A 122 -5.22 -3.41 -14.56
C VAL A 122 -4.44 -4.11 -15.67
N GLY A 123 -4.32 -5.43 -15.63
CA GLY A 123 -3.67 -6.21 -16.70
C GLY A 123 -4.31 -6.02 -18.07
N MET A 124 -5.61 -5.76 -18.12
CA MET A 124 -6.36 -5.43 -19.35
C MET A 124 -6.25 -3.94 -19.76
N GLY A 125 -5.49 -3.11 -19.05
CA GLY A 125 -5.29 -1.70 -19.36
C GLY A 125 -6.31 -0.76 -18.76
N LYS A 126 -7.13 -1.22 -17.82
CA LYS A 126 -8.06 -0.38 -17.07
C LYS A 126 -7.38 0.20 -15.85
N THR A 127 -7.88 1.33 -15.35
CA THR A 127 -7.45 1.89 -14.06
C THR A 127 -8.40 1.44 -12.95
N VAL A 128 -7.84 1.20 -11.77
CA VAL A 128 -8.59 0.78 -10.57
C VAL A 128 -8.22 1.71 -9.43
N PHE A 129 -8.86 2.87 -9.41
CA PHE A 129 -8.82 3.78 -8.27
C PHE A 129 -10.27 3.90 -7.78
N ASP A 130 -10.59 3.23 -6.69
CA ASP A 130 -11.92 3.31 -6.09
C ASP A 130 -12.20 4.77 -5.69
N ALA A 131 -13.15 5.41 -6.35
CA ALA A 131 -13.57 6.78 -6.02
C ALA A 131 -14.32 6.85 -4.67
N HIS A 132 -14.66 5.71 -4.09
CA HIS A 132 -15.36 5.56 -2.82
C HIS A 132 -14.56 4.84 -1.73
N ALA A 133 -13.33 4.47 -2.02
CA ALA A 133 -12.36 4.27 -0.99
C ALA A 133 -11.73 5.65 -0.71
N SER A 134 -12.46 6.50 0.01
CA SER A 134 -11.83 7.03 1.21
C SER A 134 -11.43 5.77 1.93
N PRO A 135 -10.15 5.44 2.04
CA PRO A 135 -9.71 4.38 2.89
C PRO A 135 -10.39 4.62 4.23
N PRO A 136 -10.66 3.62 5.03
CA PRO A 136 -10.64 3.85 6.45
C PRO A 136 -9.27 4.49 6.66
N ALA A 137 -9.22 5.81 6.80
CA ALA A 137 -8.04 6.61 7.03
C ALA A 137 -7.24 5.88 8.12
N LEU A 138 -6.31 5.01 7.75
CA LEU A 138 -5.59 4.01 8.58
C LEU A 138 -6.38 3.50 9.80
N GLY A 139 -7.70 3.47 9.72
CA GLY A 139 -8.58 3.27 10.86
C GLY A 139 -8.30 4.23 12.03
N LEU A 140 -7.52 5.30 11.84
CA LEU A 140 -7.38 6.34 12.85
C LEU A 140 -8.71 7.08 12.94
N SER A 141 -9.33 7.03 14.12
CA SER A 141 -10.46 7.89 14.43
C SER A 141 -10.01 9.35 14.42
N ASP A 142 -10.94 10.28 14.34
CA ASP A 142 -10.63 11.72 14.41
C ASP A 142 -9.78 12.04 15.64
N ARG A 143 -10.07 11.40 16.78
CA ARG A 143 -9.28 11.57 18.02
C ARG A 143 -7.86 11.00 17.94
N GLU A 144 -7.66 9.88 17.28
CA GLU A 144 -6.34 9.32 17.06
C GLU A 144 -5.52 10.18 16.08
N ARG A 145 -6.19 10.80 15.11
CA ARG A 145 -5.58 11.76 14.18
C ARG A 145 -5.18 13.05 14.90
N ASP A 146 -6.05 13.59 15.75
CA ASP A 146 -5.74 14.75 16.59
C ASP A 146 -4.52 14.47 17.46
N VAL A 147 -4.47 13.27 18.09
CA VAL A 147 -3.33 12.84 18.91
C VAL A 147 -2.06 12.75 18.06
N LEU A 148 -2.11 12.16 16.87
CA LEU A 148 -0.95 12.04 15.97
C LEU A 148 -0.44 13.42 15.51
N ASN A 149 -1.32 14.36 15.19
CA ASN A 149 -0.95 15.74 14.84
C ASN A 149 -0.24 16.45 15.99
N LEU A 150 -0.78 16.34 17.20
CA LEU A 150 -0.16 16.94 18.39
C LEU A 150 1.15 16.23 18.77
N MET A 151 1.30 14.94 18.49
CA MET A 151 2.58 14.25 18.61
C MET A 151 3.60 14.83 17.62
N ALA A 152 3.22 15.11 16.40
CA ALA A 152 4.08 15.66 15.36
C ALA A 152 4.54 17.10 15.70
N SER A 153 3.69 17.90 16.34
CA SER A 153 4.07 19.24 16.83
C SER A 153 4.97 19.21 18.07
N GLY A 154 5.30 18.03 18.62
CA GLY A 154 6.19 17.89 19.78
C GLY A 154 5.47 17.86 21.14
N ALA A 155 4.13 17.98 21.19
CA ALA A 155 3.38 18.03 22.43
C ALA A 155 3.51 16.72 23.24
N THR A 156 3.79 16.80 24.52
CA THR A 156 3.83 15.66 25.45
C THR A 156 2.41 15.09 25.70
N ASN A 157 2.30 13.87 26.20
CA ASN A 157 0.98 13.31 26.52
C ASN A 157 0.15 14.14 27.51
N PRO A 158 0.74 14.79 28.55
CA PRO A 158 0.01 15.77 29.38
C PRO A 158 -0.55 16.95 28.60
N GLU A 159 0.25 17.55 27.71
CA GLU A 159 -0.16 18.68 26.87
C GLU A 159 -1.24 18.29 25.86
N ILE A 160 -1.14 17.08 25.29
CA ILE A 160 -2.18 16.51 24.42
C ILE A 160 -3.49 16.33 25.21
N ALA A 161 -3.40 15.84 26.45
CA ALA A 161 -4.55 15.66 27.32
C ALA A 161 -5.25 16.99 27.61
N GLU A 162 -4.51 18.02 27.90
CA GLU A 162 -5.01 19.38 28.13
C GLU A 162 -5.65 19.95 26.85
N THR A 163 -4.95 19.88 25.71
CA THR A 163 -5.41 20.43 24.43
C THR A 163 -6.71 19.75 23.95
N LEU A 164 -6.82 18.43 24.13
CA LEU A 164 -7.99 17.67 23.67
C LEU A 164 -9.09 17.51 24.73
N HIS A 165 -8.91 18.07 25.92
CA HIS A 165 -9.79 17.91 27.06
C HIS A 165 -10.04 16.46 27.44
N LEU A 166 -8.96 15.64 27.45
CA LEU A 166 -8.99 14.22 27.76
C LEU A 166 -8.20 13.91 29.04
N SER A 167 -8.43 12.73 29.63
CA SER A 167 -7.57 12.22 30.68
C SER A 167 -6.21 11.76 30.10
N LYS A 168 -5.14 11.82 30.91
CA LYS A 168 -3.82 11.28 30.54
C LYS A 168 -3.90 9.78 30.15
N HIS A 169 -4.81 9.04 30.79
CA HIS A 169 -5.05 7.64 30.51
C HIS A 169 -5.64 7.46 29.11
N THR A 170 -6.66 8.24 28.75
CA THR A 170 -7.32 8.21 27.45
C THR A 170 -6.34 8.59 26.33
N VAL A 171 -5.46 9.57 26.54
CA VAL A 171 -4.41 9.91 25.57
C VAL A 171 -3.44 8.74 25.36
N LYS A 172 -3.06 8.02 26.44
CA LYS A 172 -2.21 6.83 26.35
C LYS A 172 -2.89 5.72 25.56
N GLU A 173 -4.20 5.53 25.72
CA GLU A 173 -4.97 4.54 24.94
C GLU A 173 -5.01 4.92 23.46
N HIS A 174 -5.28 6.18 23.11
CA HIS A 174 -5.25 6.68 21.75
C HIS A 174 -3.84 6.57 21.13
N THR A 175 -2.80 6.94 21.86
CA THR A 175 -1.40 6.77 21.42
C THR A 175 -1.07 5.31 21.11
N SER A 176 -1.46 4.39 22.00
CA SER A 176 -1.27 2.95 21.79
C SER A 176 -2.04 2.44 20.58
N ALA A 177 -3.27 2.95 20.36
CA ALA A 177 -4.07 2.63 19.20
C ALA A 177 -3.42 3.16 17.91
N VAL A 178 -2.89 4.39 17.92
CA VAL A 178 -2.11 4.97 16.81
C VAL A 178 -0.92 4.08 16.48
N TYR A 179 -0.09 3.70 17.47
CA TYR A 179 1.08 2.85 17.23
C TYR A 179 0.70 1.50 16.62
N ARG A 180 -0.33 0.85 17.17
CA ARG A 180 -0.83 -0.42 16.65
C ARG A 180 -1.33 -0.29 15.20
N LYS A 181 -2.11 0.75 14.91
CA LYS A 181 -2.69 0.99 13.58
C LYS A 181 -1.64 1.41 12.56
N LEU A 182 -0.61 2.16 12.97
CA LEU A 182 0.52 2.53 12.12
C LEU A 182 1.58 1.41 12.00
N GLY A 183 1.48 0.34 12.80
CA GLY A 183 2.48 -0.73 12.81
C GLY A 183 3.85 -0.28 13.32
N VAL A 184 3.89 0.64 14.29
CA VAL A 184 5.11 1.24 14.84
C VAL A 184 5.24 1.00 16.35
N ARG A 185 6.44 1.17 16.90
CA ARG A 185 6.74 0.84 18.30
C ARG A 185 6.87 2.05 19.22
N ASN A 186 7.10 3.23 18.65
CA ASN A 186 7.36 4.44 19.42
C ASN A 186 6.86 5.69 18.71
N ARG A 187 6.92 6.82 19.44
CA ARG A 187 6.46 8.12 18.97
C ARG A 187 7.19 8.61 17.72
N THR A 188 8.50 8.49 17.68
CA THR A 188 9.31 8.95 16.55
C THR A 188 8.93 8.21 15.28
N GLU A 189 8.82 6.90 15.36
CA GLU A 189 8.36 6.09 14.24
C GLU A 189 6.93 6.46 13.81
N ALA A 190 6.03 6.76 14.78
CA ALA A 190 4.66 7.14 14.47
C ALA A 190 4.59 8.46 13.68
N VAL A 191 5.37 9.46 14.09
CA VAL A 191 5.43 10.75 13.40
C VAL A 191 6.04 10.59 12.01
N GLN A 192 7.18 9.92 11.89
CA GLN A 192 7.81 9.65 10.59
C GLN A 192 6.89 8.87 9.65
N ARG A 193 6.19 7.87 10.18
CA ARG A 193 5.22 7.07 9.42
C ARG A 193 4.04 7.93 8.99
N GLY A 194 3.51 8.76 9.89
CA GLY A 194 2.42 9.70 9.61
C GLY A 194 2.78 10.71 8.52
N GLN A 195 4.02 11.23 8.53
CA GLN A 195 4.52 12.13 7.49
C GLN A 195 4.62 11.43 6.13
N ARG A 196 5.23 10.22 6.09
CA ARG A 196 5.34 9.44 4.86
C ARG A 196 3.98 9.07 4.26
N LEU A 197 2.98 8.90 5.10
CA LEU A 197 1.61 8.54 4.68
C LEU A 197 0.74 9.75 4.36
N GLY A 198 1.26 10.99 4.47
CA GLY A 198 0.49 12.21 4.25
C GLY A 198 -0.66 12.40 5.25
N LEU A 199 -0.54 11.82 6.46
CA LEU A 199 -1.51 11.95 7.55
C LEU A 199 -1.27 13.20 8.39
N LEU A 200 -0.09 13.79 8.28
CA LEU A 200 0.35 15.00 8.95
C LEU A 200 0.48 16.11 7.92
N ALA A 201 -0.05 17.29 8.28
CA ALA A 201 0.07 18.48 7.45
C ALA A 201 1.47 19.11 7.56
#